data_e90325f47b7f9d402bee585affcb5dd0
#
_entry.id   e90325f47b7f9d402bee585affcb5dd0
#
_cell.length_a   1.000
_cell.length_b   1.000
_cell.length_c   1.000
_cell.angle_alpha   90.00
_cell.angle_beta   90.00
_cell.angle_gamma   90.00
#
_symmetry.space_group_name_H-M   'P 1'
#
loop_
_entity.id
_entity.type
_entity.pdbx_description
1 polymer ?
#
loop_
_entity_poly.entity_id
_entity_poly.type
_entity_poly.pdbx_seq_one_letter_code
_entity_poly.pdbx_strand_id
1 'polypeptide(L)'
;ARVEHVKNAMQFVIKLGGKLPNAHLDYKPVAGAPKVLDFYHTYVPKEAGGKGLAKLLVEEGFKYAGDTGHTIRPSCSYVAK
;
A
#
# COMPACT_ATOMS: atom_id res chain seq x y z
N ALA A 1 10.94 5.13 -9.02
CA ALA A 1 9.73 4.28 -8.99
C ALA A 1 8.48 5.13 -8.79
N ARG A 2 7.42 4.75 -9.43
CA ARG A 2 6.17 5.50 -9.38
C ARG A 2 5.06 4.62 -8.82
N VAL A 3 4.32 5.15 -7.84
CA VAL A 3 3.21 4.43 -7.25
C VAL A 3 1.93 4.75 -8.02
N GLU A 4 1.22 3.70 -8.42
CA GLU A 4 -0.10 3.84 -9.04
C GLU A 4 -1.17 3.41 -8.03
N HIS A 5 -2.23 4.20 -7.94
CA HIS A 5 -3.36 3.86 -7.07
C HIS A 5 -4.45 3.21 -7.91
N VAL A 6 -4.66 1.92 -7.73
CA VAL A 6 -5.70 1.15 -8.44
C VAL A 6 -6.91 1.03 -7.52
N LYS A 7 -7.81 2.00 -7.60
CA LYS A 7 -8.96 2.07 -6.70
C LYS A 7 -9.89 0.86 -6.80
N ASN A 8 -10.11 0.37 -8.02
CA ASN A 8 -11.00 -0.77 -8.23
C ASN A 8 -10.50 -2.06 -7.56
N ALA A 9 -9.18 -2.20 -7.44
CA ALA A 9 -8.57 -3.35 -6.79
C ALA A 9 -8.17 -3.06 -5.34
N MET A 10 -8.36 -1.82 -4.89
CA MET A 10 -7.93 -1.37 -3.56
C MET A 10 -6.46 -1.66 -3.31
N GLN A 11 -5.63 -1.23 -4.25
CA GLN A 11 -4.18 -1.45 -4.20
C GLN A 11 -3.41 -0.20 -4.58
N PHE A 12 -2.23 -0.04 -3.96
CA PHE A 12 -1.17 0.83 -4.46
C PHE A 12 -0.12 -0.07 -5.08
N VAL A 13 0.31 0.24 -6.30
CA VAL A 13 1.15 -0.65 -7.09
C VAL A 13 2.37 0.11 -7.61
N ILE A 14 3.54 -0.52 -7.55
CA ILE A 14 4.75 -0.03 -8.22
C ILE A 14 5.12 -1.05 -9.29
N LYS A 15 5.12 -0.61 -10.53
CA LYS A 15 5.54 -1.46 -11.65
C LYS A 15 7.07 -1.48 -11.72
N LEU A 16 7.64 -2.66 -11.58
CA LEU A 16 9.09 -2.82 -11.54
C LEU A 16 9.68 -3.11 -12.92
N GLY A 17 8.89 -3.59 -13.84
CA GLY A 17 9.35 -3.92 -15.18
C GLY A 17 10.20 -5.18 -15.23
N GLY A 18 10.64 -5.55 -16.44
CA GLY A 18 11.44 -6.74 -16.64
C GLY A 18 10.69 -8.00 -16.22
N LYS A 19 11.40 -8.90 -15.53
CA LYS A 19 10.83 -10.18 -15.09
C LYS A 19 10.29 -10.14 -13.67
N LEU A 20 10.36 -9.00 -13.01
CA LEU A 20 9.94 -8.90 -11.61
C LEU A 20 8.43 -8.67 -11.51
N PRO A 21 7.76 -9.32 -10.56
CA PRO A 21 6.36 -8.99 -10.28
C PRO A 21 6.27 -7.60 -9.67
N ASN A 22 5.08 -6.98 -9.80
CA ASN A 22 4.87 -5.64 -9.23
C ASN A 22 4.87 -5.69 -7.71
N ALA A 23 5.43 -4.64 -7.09
CA ALA A 23 5.22 -4.41 -5.66
C ALA A 23 3.83 -3.83 -5.44
N HIS A 24 3.18 -4.19 -4.34
CA HIS A 24 1.85 -3.66 -4.06
C HIS A 24 1.54 -3.60 -2.57
N LEU A 25 0.63 -2.68 -2.23
CA LEU A 25 0.06 -2.55 -0.89
C LEU A 25 -1.46 -2.70 -1.03
N ASP A 26 -2.02 -3.69 -0.38
CA ASP A 26 -3.46 -3.95 -0.40
C ASP A 26 -4.13 -3.32 0.81
N TYR A 27 -5.30 -2.73 0.58
CA TYR A 27 -6.07 -2.13 1.67
C TYR A 27 -7.55 -2.44 1.50
N LYS A 28 -8.31 -2.25 2.59
CA LYS A 28 -9.77 -2.40 2.54
C LYS A 28 -10.40 -1.52 3.62
N PRO A 29 -11.64 -1.07 3.43
CA PRO A 29 -12.38 -0.39 4.50
C PRO A 29 -12.67 -1.38 5.63
N VAL A 30 -12.60 -0.89 6.87
CA VAL A 30 -12.96 -1.70 8.03
C VAL A 30 -14.48 -1.78 8.13
N ALA A 31 -15.01 -2.98 8.34
CA ALA A 31 -16.44 -3.19 8.52
C ALA A 31 -16.94 -2.39 9.73
N GLY A 32 -18.01 -1.62 9.54
CA GLY A 32 -18.55 -0.76 10.60
C GLY A 32 -17.79 0.55 10.81
N ALA A 33 -16.69 0.76 10.12
CA ALA A 33 -15.89 1.98 10.23
C ALA A 33 -15.37 2.38 8.84
N PRO A 34 -16.24 2.88 7.95
CA PRO A 34 -15.87 3.11 6.55
C PRO A 34 -14.77 4.15 6.35
N LYS A 35 -14.51 4.99 7.35
CA LYS A 35 -13.43 5.96 7.30
C LYS A 35 -12.11 5.43 7.81
N VAL A 36 -12.04 4.16 8.17
CA VAL A 36 -10.80 3.49 8.57
C VAL A 36 -10.38 2.54 7.45
N LEU A 37 -9.16 2.72 6.95
CA LEU A 37 -8.59 1.82 5.95
C LEU A 37 -7.63 0.86 6.63
N ASP A 38 -7.83 -0.43 6.39
CA ASP A 38 -6.98 -1.48 6.93
C ASP A 38 -5.94 -1.86 5.88
N PHE A 39 -4.70 -1.50 6.13
CA PHE A 39 -3.58 -1.87 5.28
C PHE A 39 -3.08 -3.24 5.74
N TYR A 40 -3.66 -4.28 5.19
CA TYR A 40 -3.50 -5.64 5.70
C TYR A 40 -2.41 -6.45 5.01
N HIS A 41 -1.91 -6.02 3.87
CA HIS A 41 -0.90 -6.78 3.13
C HIS A 41 -0.02 -5.87 2.27
N THR A 42 1.29 -6.15 2.29
CA THR A 42 2.26 -5.47 1.43
C THR A 42 3.18 -6.52 0.82
N TYR A 43 3.39 -6.46 -0.49
CA TYR A 43 4.29 -7.36 -1.18
C TYR A 43 5.35 -6.58 -1.95
N VAL A 44 6.62 -6.92 -1.73
CA VAL A 44 7.74 -6.37 -2.49
C VAL A 44 8.70 -7.52 -2.80
N PRO A 45 9.03 -7.75 -4.08
CA PRO A 45 10.00 -8.80 -4.43
C PRO A 45 11.36 -8.55 -3.80
N LYS A 46 12.01 -9.60 -3.33
CA LYS A 46 13.35 -9.50 -2.74
C LYS A 46 14.36 -8.89 -3.71
N GLU A 47 14.25 -9.24 -4.96
CA GLU A 47 15.15 -8.77 -6.02
C GLU A 47 15.07 -7.25 -6.24
N ALA A 48 14.00 -6.64 -5.81
CA ALA A 48 13.80 -5.20 -5.96
C ALA A 48 14.36 -4.40 -4.77
N GLY A 49 15.00 -5.05 -3.80
CA GLY A 49 15.62 -4.38 -2.67
C GLY A 49 14.67 -3.92 -1.56
N GLY A 50 13.46 -4.32 -1.63
CA GLY A 50 12.43 -4.30 -0.57
C GLY A 50 12.14 -2.99 0.15
N LYS A 51 13.01 -2.55 0.99
CA LYS A 51 12.72 -1.49 1.98
C LYS A 51 12.26 -0.16 1.40
N GLY A 52 12.92 0.32 0.37
CA GLY A 52 12.58 1.60 -0.24
C GLY A 52 11.22 1.57 -0.93
N LEU A 53 10.89 0.47 -1.58
CA LEU A 53 9.61 0.33 -2.28
C LEU A 53 8.44 0.19 -1.32
N ALA A 54 8.61 -0.59 -0.25
CA ALA A 54 7.59 -0.71 0.77
C ALA A 54 7.28 0.65 1.41
N LYS A 55 8.32 1.43 1.70
CA LYS A 55 8.15 2.77 2.24
C LYS A 55 7.37 3.68 1.30
N LEU A 56 7.67 3.65 0.00
CA LEU A 56 6.94 4.44 -0.98
C LEU A 56 5.46 4.07 -1.02
N LEU A 57 5.15 2.78 -0.99
CA LEU A 57 3.77 2.32 -0.97
C LEU A 57 3.02 2.81 0.26
N VAL A 58 3.65 2.70 1.42
CA VAL A 58 3.05 3.13 2.69
C VAL A 58 2.84 4.65 2.70
N GLU A 59 3.81 5.41 2.24
CA GLU A 59 3.70 6.88 2.19
C GLU A 59 2.55 7.31 1.28
N GLU A 60 2.41 6.70 0.11
CA GLU A 60 1.30 7.00 -0.78
C GLU A 60 -0.04 6.62 -0.15
N GLY A 61 -0.10 5.51 0.56
CA GLY A 61 -1.29 5.11 1.28
C GLY A 61 -1.67 6.10 2.36
N PHE A 62 -0.72 6.58 3.13
CA PHE A 62 -0.95 7.58 4.17
C PHE A 62 -1.43 8.91 3.56
N LYS A 63 -0.82 9.31 2.46
CA LYS A 63 -1.22 10.53 1.76
C LYS A 63 -2.68 10.42 1.27
N TYR A 64 -3.02 9.31 0.67
CA TYR A 64 -4.39 9.07 0.21
C TYR A 64 -5.38 9.13 1.38
N ALA A 65 -5.06 8.46 2.48
CA ALA A 65 -5.93 8.45 3.65
C ALA A 65 -6.12 9.85 4.23
N GLY A 66 -5.04 10.62 4.33
CA GLY A 66 -5.11 12.00 4.78
C GLY A 66 -5.96 12.88 3.88
N ASP A 67 -5.76 12.76 2.55
CA ASP A 67 -6.48 13.56 1.56
C ASP A 67 -7.98 13.25 1.53
N THR A 68 -8.35 12.03 1.88
CA THR A 68 -9.75 11.58 1.84
C THR A 68 -10.41 11.49 3.22
N GLY A 69 -9.71 11.92 4.26
CA GLY A 69 -10.25 11.93 5.61
C GLY A 69 -10.38 10.55 6.26
N HIS A 70 -9.53 9.61 5.84
CA HIS A 70 -9.52 8.27 6.41
C HIS A 70 -8.47 8.14 7.50
N THR A 71 -8.71 7.23 8.45
CA THR A 71 -7.72 6.78 9.42
C THR A 71 -7.13 5.46 8.94
N ILE A 72 -5.87 5.20 9.26
CA ILE A 72 -5.18 3.98 8.82
C ILE A 72 -5.05 3.01 9.99
N ARG A 73 -5.42 1.75 9.73
CA ARG A 73 -5.17 0.64 10.64
C ARG A 73 -3.99 -0.17 10.10
N PRO A 74 -2.82 -0.14 10.75
CA PRO A 74 -1.63 -0.82 10.24
C PRO A 74 -1.62 -2.29 10.65
N SER A 75 -2.34 -3.13 9.93
CA SER A 75 -2.37 -4.57 10.19
C SER A 75 -1.16 -5.30 9.61
N CYS A 76 -0.54 -4.74 8.57
CA CYS A 76 0.66 -5.30 7.96
C CYS A 76 1.91 -4.86 8.73
N SER A 77 2.85 -5.78 8.96
CA SER A 77 4.09 -5.46 9.69
C SER A 77 4.92 -4.36 9.02
N TYR A 78 4.87 -4.23 7.71
CA TYR A 78 5.55 -3.14 6.99
C TYR A 78 4.96 -1.79 7.32
N VAL A 79 3.64 -1.73 7.49
CA VAL A 79 2.95 -0.47 7.77
C VAL A 79 3.09 -0.09 9.24
N ALA A 80 3.15 -1.07 10.12
CA ALA A 80 3.23 -0.85 11.57
C ALA A 80 4.61 -0.37 12.06
N LYS A 81 5.64 -0.50 11.23
CA LYS A 81 7.01 -0.09 11.62
C LYS A 81 7.23 1.40 11.47
#